data_1676f62c63516fcd0ce4c67accc79f16
#
_entry.id   1676f62c63516fcd0ce4c67accc79f16
#
_cell.length_a   1.000
_cell.length_b   1.000
_cell.length_c   1.000
_cell.angle_alpha   90.00
_cell.angle_beta   90.00
_cell.angle_gamma   90.00
#
_symmetry.space_group_name_H-M   'P 1'
#
loop_
_entity.id
_entity.type
_entity.pdbx_description
1 polymer ?
#
loop_
_entity_poly.entity_id
_entity_poly.type
_entity_poly.pdbx_seq_one_letter_code
_entity_poly.pdbx_strand_id
1 'polypeptide(L)'
;VEKILDTAGQKGTGKWTGINALDHGIPLTLITEAVFARCVSALKDQREAAAQTFGKSIARIDGDRAAWTETLRQALLAAKIISYAQGFMLIREASEQNGWNIDYGATALLWREGCIIRSRFLGDIRDAYAQNPGLAFLGNAPYFQQLLQTALPHWRKTVAKAIEAGIPVPCMASALTFLDGYTSSPLPANL
;
A
#
# COMPACT_ATOMS: atom_id res chain seq x y z
N VAL A 1 2.76 -21.57 4.51
CA VAL A 1 1.41 -21.14 4.13
C VAL A 1 0.40 -22.18 4.54
N GLU A 2 0.61 -23.46 4.22
CA GLU A 2 -0.31 -24.58 4.49
C GLU A 2 -0.70 -24.78 5.97
N LYS A 3 0.07 -24.24 6.90
CA LYS A 3 -0.18 -24.32 8.35
C LYS A 3 -0.92 -23.07 8.90
N ILE A 4 -1.27 -22.12 8.04
CA ILE A 4 -1.95 -20.89 8.42
C ILE A 4 -3.44 -21.07 8.18
N LEU A 5 -4.27 -20.69 9.16
CA LEU A 5 -5.71 -20.68 9.01
C LEU A 5 -6.11 -19.76 7.83
N ASP A 6 -6.81 -20.32 6.85
CA ASP A 6 -7.21 -19.61 5.63
C ASP A 6 -8.47 -18.78 5.86
N THR A 7 -8.48 -17.96 6.91
CA THR A 7 -9.51 -16.96 7.16
C THR A 7 -8.99 -15.89 8.09
N ALA A 8 -9.36 -14.64 7.83
CA ALA A 8 -9.03 -13.51 8.67
C ALA A 8 -10.11 -12.42 8.52
N GLY A 9 -10.44 -11.73 9.61
CA GLY A 9 -11.36 -10.61 9.62
C GLY A 9 -10.67 -9.28 9.92
N GLN A 10 -11.36 -8.18 9.71
CA GLN A 10 -10.92 -6.84 10.10
C GLN A 10 -11.31 -6.54 11.56
N LYS A 11 -10.55 -5.69 12.26
CA LYS A 11 -10.75 -5.35 13.68
C LYS A 11 -11.21 -3.91 13.92
N GLY A 12 -11.51 -3.16 12.87
CA GLY A 12 -12.09 -1.82 12.98
C GLY A 12 -11.13 -0.67 12.65
N THR A 13 -9.85 -0.70 13.05
CA THR A 13 -8.91 0.41 12.82
C THR A 13 -8.75 0.76 11.34
N GLY A 14 -8.57 -0.23 10.48
CA GLY A 14 -8.48 -0.01 9.03
C GLY A 14 -9.79 0.55 8.45
N LYS A 15 -10.95 0.06 8.93
CA LYS A 15 -12.26 0.58 8.57
C LYS A 15 -12.39 2.07 8.94
N TRP A 16 -12.04 2.43 10.17
CA TRP A 16 -12.10 3.82 10.60
C TRP A 16 -11.16 4.72 9.80
N THR A 17 -9.96 4.24 9.51
CA THR A 17 -9.01 4.97 8.67
C THR A 17 -9.57 5.20 7.27
N GLY A 18 -10.21 4.19 6.66
CA GLY A 18 -10.87 4.31 5.36
C GLY A 18 -12.04 5.28 5.35
N ILE A 19 -12.91 5.25 6.39
CA ILE A 19 -14.02 6.20 6.56
C ILE A 19 -13.48 7.63 6.67
N ASN A 20 -12.51 7.87 7.55
CA ASN A 20 -11.90 9.19 7.68
C ASN A 20 -11.26 9.68 6.37
N ALA A 21 -10.64 8.79 5.61
CA ALA A 21 -10.07 9.15 4.32
C ALA A 21 -11.13 9.62 3.33
N LEU A 22 -12.30 8.97 3.30
CA LEU A 22 -13.42 9.39 2.48
C LEU A 22 -14.00 10.73 2.95
N ASP A 23 -14.17 10.92 4.25
CA ASP A 23 -14.67 12.16 4.85
C ASP A 23 -13.75 13.36 4.53
N HIS A 24 -12.43 13.13 4.47
CA HIS A 24 -11.42 14.13 4.13
C HIS A 24 -11.05 14.20 2.64
N GLY A 25 -11.64 13.36 1.77
CA GLY A 25 -11.36 13.34 0.34
C GLY A 25 -9.96 12.83 -0.02
N ILE A 26 -9.33 12.01 0.84
CA ILE A 26 -7.97 11.50 0.62
C ILE A 26 -8.01 10.10 -0.01
N PRO A 27 -7.27 9.86 -1.12
CA PRO A 27 -7.26 8.58 -1.81
C PRO A 27 -6.41 7.53 -1.08
N LEU A 28 -6.91 7.01 0.04
CA LEU A 28 -6.26 6.00 0.88
C LEU A 28 -6.49 4.59 0.33
N THR A 29 -6.17 4.38 -0.92
CA THR A 29 -6.58 3.20 -1.68
C THR A 29 -5.97 1.89 -1.15
N LEU A 30 -4.67 1.86 -0.80
CA LEU A 30 -4.00 0.64 -0.34
C LEU A 30 -4.55 0.14 1.00
N ILE A 31 -4.69 1.05 1.98
CA ILE A 31 -5.13 0.67 3.34
C ILE A 31 -6.60 0.23 3.29
N THR A 32 -7.44 0.92 2.53
CA THR A 32 -8.85 0.56 2.37
C THR A 32 -8.98 -0.78 1.62
N GLU A 33 -8.16 -1.02 0.59
CA GLU A 33 -8.11 -2.31 -0.10
C GLU A 33 -7.68 -3.45 0.83
N ALA A 34 -6.77 -3.21 1.76
CA ALA A 34 -6.41 -4.20 2.77
C ALA A 34 -7.60 -4.59 3.66
N VAL A 35 -8.50 -3.65 3.96
CA VAL A 35 -9.76 -3.94 4.69
C VAL A 35 -10.67 -4.83 3.85
N PHE A 36 -10.87 -4.52 2.57
CA PHE A 36 -11.70 -5.33 1.67
C PHE A 36 -11.11 -6.72 1.46
N ALA A 37 -9.79 -6.84 1.28
CA ALA A 37 -9.12 -8.14 1.20
C ALA A 37 -9.36 -9.00 2.45
N ARG A 38 -9.40 -8.38 3.64
CA ARG A 38 -9.76 -9.07 4.89
C ARG A 38 -11.24 -9.47 4.94
N CYS A 39 -12.13 -8.66 4.38
CA CYS A 39 -13.55 -9.03 4.25
C CYS A 39 -13.71 -10.25 3.31
N VAL A 40 -13.04 -10.26 2.17
CA VAL A 40 -13.03 -11.42 1.27
C VAL A 40 -12.45 -12.66 1.98
N SER A 41 -11.37 -12.49 2.75
CA SER A 41 -10.76 -13.60 3.51
C SER A 41 -11.74 -14.22 4.52
N ALA A 42 -12.61 -13.43 5.12
CA ALA A 42 -13.61 -13.91 6.09
C ALA A 42 -14.71 -14.78 5.46
N LEU A 43 -14.95 -14.66 4.16
CA LEU A 43 -15.99 -15.40 3.42
C LEU A 43 -15.50 -16.80 2.98
N LYS A 44 -14.89 -17.58 3.89
CA LYS A 44 -14.20 -18.83 3.53
C LYS A 44 -15.10 -19.81 2.80
N ASP A 45 -16.25 -20.15 3.34
CA ASP A 45 -17.15 -21.15 2.74
C ASP A 45 -17.64 -20.72 1.35
N GLN A 46 -17.92 -19.43 1.18
CA GLN A 46 -18.29 -18.88 -0.14
C GLN A 46 -17.14 -18.95 -1.13
N ARG A 47 -15.90 -18.67 -0.68
CA ARG A 47 -14.70 -18.79 -1.52
C ARG A 47 -14.45 -20.22 -1.96
N GLU A 48 -14.63 -21.19 -1.06
CA GLU A 48 -14.47 -22.62 -1.37
C GLU A 48 -15.52 -23.09 -2.40
N ALA A 49 -16.78 -22.71 -2.24
CA ALA A 49 -17.82 -23.02 -3.21
C ALA A 49 -17.57 -22.37 -4.58
N ALA A 50 -17.14 -21.10 -4.61
CA ALA A 50 -16.79 -20.41 -5.84
C ALA A 50 -15.56 -21.05 -6.51
N ALA A 51 -14.56 -21.47 -5.75
CA ALA A 51 -13.38 -22.14 -6.28
C ALA A 51 -13.71 -23.46 -6.96
N GLN A 52 -14.67 -24.22 -6.43
CA GLN A 52 -15.19 -25.45 -7.07
C GLN A 52 -15.90 -25.12 -8.40
N THR A 53 -16.71 -24.06 -8.42
CA THR A 53 -17.46 -23.68 -9.62
C THR A 53 -16.55 -23.18 -10.75
N PHE A 54 -15.57 -22.33 -10.43
CA PHE A 54 -14.69 -21.72 -11.44
C PHE A 54 -13.42 -22.53 -11.73
N GLY A 55 -13.15 -23.60 -10.99
CA GLY A 55 -11.99 -24.47 -11.23
C GLY A 55 -10.65 -23.72 -11.19
N LYS A 56 -10.47 -22.78 -10.24
CA LYS A 56 -9.30 -21.90 -10.22
C LYS A 56 -8.00 -22.69 -10.10
N SER A 57 -7.12 -22.49 -11.05
CA SER A 57 -5.72 -22.92 -10.98
C SER A 57 -4.80 -21.70 -10.89
N ILE A 58 -3.74 -21.82 -10.08
CA ILE A 58 -2.67 -20.83 -10.04
C ILE A 58 -1.57 -21.32 -10.98
N ALA A 59 -1.27 -20.52 -12.01
CA ALA A 59 -0.19 -20.83 -12.92
C ALA A 59 1.16 -20.71 -12.23
N ARG A 60 2.06 -21.64 -12.56
CA ARG A 60 3.45 -21.56 -12.10
C ARG A 60 4.13 -20.36 -12.75
N ILE A 61 4.87 -19.60 -11.96
CA ILE A 61 5.73 -18.52 -12.45
C ILE A 61 7.11 -19.12 -12.69
N ASP A 62 7.54 -19.15 -13.95
CA ASP A 62 8.86 -19.61 -14.34
C ASP A 62 9.91 -18.51 -14.22
N GLY A 63 11.17 -18.89 -14.12
CA GLY A 63 12.32 -18.00 -14.07
C GLY A 63 13.24 -18.25 -12.88
N ASP A 64 14.34 -17.50 -12.85
CA ASP A 64 15.29 -17.58 -11.76
C ASP A 64 14.71 -17.10 -10.43
N ARG A 65 14.84 -17.94 -9.40
CA ARG A 65 14.30 -17.67 -8.07
C ARG A 65 14.96 -16.44 -7.40
N ALA A 66 16.25 -16.23 -7.61
CA ALA A 66 16.96 -15.10 -7.00
C ALA A 66 16.50 -13.77 -7.63
N ALA A 67 16.36 -13.74 -8.95
CA ALA A 67 15.84 -12.60 -9.68
C ALA A 67 14.40 -12.26 -9.29
N TRP A 68 13.54 -13.27 -9.08
CA TRP A 68 12.18 -13.06 -8.60
C TRP A 68 12.14 -12.59 -7.16
N THR A 69 13.02 -13.09 -6.29
CA THR A 69 13.13 -12.64 -4.89
C THR A 69 13.45 -11.15 -4.84
N GLU A 70 14.42 -10.70 -5.64
CA GLU A 70 14.76 -9.26 -5.71
C GLU A 70 13.61 -8.44 -6.31
N THR A 71 12.97 -8.93 -7.36
CA THR A 71 11.81 -8.27 -7.96
C THR A 71 10.67 -8.08 -6.96
N LEU A 72 10.35 -9.12 -6.17
CA LEU A 72 9.34 -9.05 -5.11
C LEU A 72 9.75 -8.11 -3.97
N ARG A 73 11.04 -8.12 -3.59
CA ARG A 73 11.58 -7.22 -2.56
C ARG A 73 11.38 -5.75 -2.95
N GLN A 74 11.69 -5.40 -4.19
CA GLN A 74 11.51 -4.04 -4.71
C GLN A 74 10.01 -3.66 -4.76
N ALA A 75 9.17 -4.54 -5.27
CA ALA A 75 7.72 -4.31 -5.34
C ALA A 75 7.11 -4.09 -3.94
N LEU A 76 7.50 -4.91 -2.97
CA LEU A 76 7.04 -4.77 -1.59
C LEU A 76 7.52 -3.48 -0.94
N LEU A 77 8.78 -3.08 -1.19
CA LEU A 77 9.33 -1.82 -0.70
C LEU A 77 8.53 -0.64 -1.24
N ALA A 78 8.28 -0.59 -2.56
CA ALA A 78 7.52 0.49 -3.18
C ALA A 78 6.08 0.57 -2.66
N ALA A 79 5.36 -0.55 -2.60
CA ALA A 79 4.01 -0.60 -2.06
C ALA A 79 3.98 -0.14 -0.59
N LYS A 80 4.99 -0.53 0.21
CA LYS A 80 5.12 -0.09 1.60
C LYS A 80 5.36 1.42 1.71
N ILE A 81 6.21 2.01 0.87
CA ILE A 81 6.42 3.46 0.82
C ILE A 81 5.10 4.18 0.52
N ILE A 82 4.34 3.71 -0.47
CA ILE A 82 3.05 4.31 -0.82
C ILE A 82 2.03 4.18 0.32
N SER A 83 2.02 3.07 1.07
CA SER A 83 1.12 2.94 2.22
C SER A 83 1.38 4.01 3.29
N TYR A 84 2.64 4.32 3.56
CA TYR A 84 3.00 5.42 4.46
C TYR A 84 2.66 6.78 3.84
N ALA A 85 2.96 6.98 2.56
CA ALA A 85 2.66 8.23 1.87
C ALA A 85 1.16 8.56 1.95
N GLN A 86 0.29 7.60 1.65
CA GLN A 86 -1.16 7.77 1.79
C GLN A 86 -1.59 8.06 3.23
N GLY A 87 -1.01 7.36 4.21
CA GLY A 87 -1.29 7.61 5.62
C GLY A 87 -0.90 9.02 6.07
N PHE A 88 0.26 9.52 5.64
CA PHE A 88 0.70 10.89 5.93
C PHE A 88 -0.13 11.94 5.19
N MET A 89 -0.61 11.66 3.98
CA MET A 89 -1.57 12.53 3.29
C MET A 89 -2.85 12.70 4.12
N LEU A 90 -3.39 11.62 4.68
CA LEU A 90 -4.57 11.68 5.54
C LEU A 90 -4.30 12.44 6.84
N ILE A 91 -3.18 12.16 7.52
CA ILE A 91 -2.82 12.86 8.76
C ILE A 91 -2.68 14.36 8.50
N ARG A 92 -2.07 14.73 7.39
CA ARG A 92 -1.90 16.12 6.98
C ARG A 92 -3.25 16.80 6.76
N GLU A 93 -4.11 16.23 5.94
CA GLU A 93 -5.42 16.80 5.63
C GLU A 93 -6.27 16.96 6.89
N ALA A 94 -6.31 15.92 7.74
CA ALA A 94 -7.01 16.00 9.01
C ALA A 94 -6.42 17.07 9.94
N SER A 95 -5.09 17.22 9.96
CA SER A 95 -4.42 18.27 10.74
C SER A 95 -4.80 19.68 10.26
N GLU A 96 -4.80 19.90 8.95
CA GLU A 96 -5.15 21.18 8.33
C GLU A 96 -6.61 21.54 8.58
N GLN A 97 -7.54 20.62 8.35
CA GLN A 97 -8.98 20.85 8.54
C GLN A 97 -9.37 21.11 10.02
N ASN A 98 -8.66 20.50 10.97
CA ASN A 98 -8.96 20.65 12.40
C ASN A 98 -8.06 21.67 13.10
N GLY A 99 -7.13 22.33 12.40
CA GLY A 99 -6.20 23.28 12.97
C GLY A 99 -5.19 22.65 13.94
N TRP A 100 -4.88 21.37 13.79
CA TRP A 100 -3.88 20.68 14.61
C TRP A 100 -2.48 21.02 14.08
N ASN A 101 -1.59 21.35 14.96
CA ASN A 101 -0.19 21.64 14.61
C ASN A 101 0.65 20.36 14.78
N ILE A 102 0.44 19.36 13.89
CA ILE A 102 1.11 18.06 13.97
C ILE A 102 2.52 18.16 13.40
N ASP A 103 3.52 17.72 14.18
CA ASP A 103 4.85 17.41 13.69
C ASP A 103 4.85 16.02 13.03
N TYR A 104 4.85 16.00 11.69
CA TYR A 104 4.80 14.73 10.92
C TYR A 104 6.08 13.91 11.08
N GLY A 105 7.23 14.56 11.25
CA GLY A 105 8.50 13.90 11.50
C GLY A 105 8.52 13.19 12.85
N ALA A 106 8.11 13.88 13.92
CA ALA A 106 7.96 13.29 15.25
C ALA A 106 6.92 12.17 15.24
N THR A 107 5.80 12.35 14.53
CA THR A 107 4.76 11.32 14.37
C THR A 107 5.32 10.05 13.75
N ALA A 108 6.15 10.15 12.70
CA ALA A 108 6.79 8.98 12.09
C ALA A 108 7.64 8.21 13.11
N LEU A 109 8.34 8.90 13.99
CA LEU A 109 9.23 8.30 14.98
C LEU A 109 8.49 7.55 16.10
N LEU A 110 7.21 7.82 16.34
CA LEU A 110 6.39 7.07 17.31
C LEU A 110 6.29 5.57 16.98
N TRP A 111 6.45 5.21 15.71
CA TRP A 111 6.31 3.82 15.26
C TRP A 111 7.63 3.04 15.17
N ARG A 112 8.75 3.59 15.65
CA ARG A 112 10.07 2.91 15.57
C ARG A 112 10.17 1.68 16.44
N GLU A 113 9.68 1.75 17.67
CA GLU A 113 9.84 0.74 18.70
C GLU A 113 8.49 0.16 19.09
N GLY A 114 8.44 -1.16 19.29
CA GLY A 114 7.25 -1.85 19.80
C GLY A 114 6.00 -1.78 18.90
N CYS A 115 6.11 -1.29 17.68
CA CYS A 115 4.98 -1.14 16.76
C CYS A 115 5.07 -2.12 15.59
N ILE A 116 3.93 -2.71 15.22
CA ILE A 116 3.84 -3.65 14.09
C ILE A 116 4.15 -2.98 12.74
N ILE A 117 3.90 -1.67 12.63
CA ILE A 117 4.18 -0.90 11.42
C ILE A 117 5.59 -0.30 11.39
N ARG A 118 6.47 -0.69 12.31
CA ARG A 118 7.86 -0.22 12.31
C ARG A 118 8.54 -0.43 10.96
N SER A 119 9.39 0.51 10.57
CA SER A 119 10.16 0.44 9.33
C SER A 119 11.53 1.09 9.50
N ARG A 120 12.50 0.64 8.71
CA ARG A 120 13.84 1.27 8.69
C ARG A 120 13.79 2.72 8.22
N PHE A 121 12.89 3.04 7.29
CA PHE A 121 12.79 4.39 6.70
C PHE A 121 11.92 5.38 7.51
N LEU A 122 11.55 5.08 8.75
CA LEU A 122 10.86 6.08 9.59
C LEU A 122 11.73 7.29 9.92
N GLY A 123 13.05 7.08 10.05
CA GLY A 123 14.03 8.16 10.15
C GLY A 123 14.07 9.01 8.88
N ASP A 124 14.04 8.38 7.71
CA ASP A 124 14.04 9.06 6.42
C ASP A 124 12.74 9.86 6.20
N ILE A 125 11.60 9.40 6.74
CA ILE A 125 10.34 10.17 6.74
C ILE A 125 10.49 11.44 7.60
N ARG A 126 11.04 11.32 8.82
CA ARG A 126 11.35 12.49 9.66
C ARG A 126 12.22 13.49 8.92
N ASP A 127 13.28 13.02 8.29
CA ASP A 127 14.24 13.87 7.59
C ASP A 127 13.61 14.56 6.37
N ALA A 128 12.73 13.88 5.65
CA ALA A 128 11.97 14.45 4.55
C ALA A 128 11.07 15.61 5.02
N TYR A 129 10.34 15.45 6.12
CA TYR A 129 9.52 16.53 6.68
C TYR A 129 10.35 17.63 7.37
N ALA A 130 11.51 17.31 7.91
CA ALA A 130 12.45 18.34 8.43
C ALA A 130 12.98 19.22 7.30
N GLN A 131 13.27 18.64 6.13
CA GLN A 131 13.72 19.38 4.94
C GLN A 131 12.59 20.17 4.27
N ASN A 132 11.38 19.62 4.25
CA ASN A 132 10.20 20.24 3.66
C ASN A 132 8.95 19.99 4.53
N PRO A 133 8.66 20.86 5.50
CA PRO A 133 7.46 20.71 6.34
C PRO A 133 6.14 20.75 5.56
N GLY A 134 6.12 21.39 4.38
CA GLY A 134 4.98 21.45 3.47
C GLY A 134 4.85 20.28 2.51
N LEU A 135 5.63 19.20 2.66
CA LEU A 135 5.64 18.07 1.76
C LEU A 135 4.28 17.38 1.68
N ALA A 136 3.58 17.54 0.56
CA ALA A 136 2.24 16.99 0.36
C ALA A 136 2.23 15.48 0.11
N PHE A 137 3.26 14.98 -0.58
CA PHE A 137 3.39 13.57 -0.95
C PHE A 137 4.81 13.07 -0.68
N LEU A 138 4.94 12.07 0.15
CA LEU A 138 6.25 11.55 0.57
C LEU A 138 7.12 11.09 -0.60
N GLY A 139 6.50 10.59 -1.67
CA GLY A 139 7.20 10.17 -2.89
C GLY A 139 7.95 11.30 -3.62
N ASN A 140 7.66 12.56 -3.31
CA ASN A 140 8.36 13.72 -3.87
C ASN A 140 9.66 14.08 -3.11
N ALA A 141 9.89 13.50 -1.92
CA ALA A 141 11.16 13.68 -1.23
C ALA A 141 12.27 12.91 -1.97
N PRO A 142 13.47 13.49 -2.17
CA PRO A 142 14.52 12.92 -3.03
C PRO A 142 14.86 11.46 -2.72
N TYR A 143 14.98 11.11 -1.45
CA TYR A 143 15.24 9.75 -1.01
C TYR A 143 14.16 8.75 -1.47
N PHE A 144 12.89 9.08 -1.22
CA PHE A 144 11.76 8.21 -1.59
C PHE A 144 11.50 8.19 -3.09
N GLN A 145 11.72 9.32 -3.78
CA GLN A 145 11.64 9.40 -5.22
C GLN A 145 12.62 8.42 -5.90
N GLN A 146 13.87 8.41 -5.46
CA GLN A 146 14.89 7.49 -5.99
C GLN A 146 14.51 6.02 -5.77
N LEU A 147 14.04 5.69 -4.55
CA LEU A 147 13.61 4.32 -4.23
C LEU A 147 12.42 3.89 -5.10
N LEU A 148 11.43 4.74 -5.26
CA LEU A 148 10.25 4.45 -6.08
C LEU A 148 10.62 4.30 -7.56
N GLN A 149 11.44 5.19 -8.11
CA GLN A 149 11.91 5.10 -9.50
C GLN A 149 12.67 3.80 -9.78
N THR A 150 13.54 3.40 -8.85
CA THR A 150 14.27 2.13 -8.95
C THR A 150 13.35 0.92 -8.86
N ALA A 151 12.37 0.96 -7.98
CA ALA A 151 11.48 -0.16 -7.71
C ALA A 151 10.34 -0.31 -8.76
N LEU A 152 9.96 0.77 -9.43
CA LEU A 152 8.77 0.81 -10.29
C LEU A 152 8.75 -0.25 -11.41
N PRO A 153 9.83 -0.51 -12.17
CA PRO A 153 9.83 -1.59 -13.17
C PRO A 153 9.58 -2.98 -12.56
N HIS A 154 10.19 -3.24 -11.41
CA HIS A 154 10.01 -4.49 -10.67
C HIS A 154 8.58 -4.64 -10.15
N TRP A 155 8.00 -3.55 -9.66
CA TRP A 155 6.64 -3.53 -9.14
C TRP A 155 5.61 -3.79 -10.23
N ARG A 156 5.73 -3.14 -11.39
CA ARG A 156 4.88 -3.40 -12.57
C ARG A 156 4.98 -4.84 -13.01
N LYS A 157 6.20 -5.38 -13.12
CA LYS A 157 6.43 -6.78 -13.46
C LYS A 157 5.77 -7.73 -12.46
N THR A 158 5.88 -7.44 -11.16
CA THR A 158 5.27 -8.27 -10.10
C THR A 158 3.75 -8.29 -10.21
N VAL A 159 3.11 -7.12 -10.32
CA VAL A 159 1.64 -7.01 -10.39
C VAL A 159 1.12 -7.67 -11.65
N ALA A 160 1.70 -7.36 -12.82
CA ALA A 160 1.29 -7.96 -14.08
C ALA A 160 1.39 -9.48 -14.04
N LYS A 161 2.52 -10.01 -13.56
CA LYS A 161 2.74 -11.46 -13.51
C LYS A 161 1.86 -12.18 -12.50
N ALA A 162 1.57 -11.52 -11.37
CA ALA A 162 0.64 -12.07 -10.39
C ALA A 162 -0.78 -12.19 -10.96
N ILE A 163 -1.25 -11.15 -11.68
CA ILE A 163 -2.57 -11.14 -12.33
C ILE A 163 -2.65 -12.25 -13.40
N GLU A 164 -1.66 -12.34 -14.28
CA GLU A 164 -1.56 -13.41 -15.31
C GLU A 164 -1.58 -14.81 -14.69
N ALA A 165 -0.92 -14.99 -13.56
CA ALA A 165 -0.85 -16.26 -12.85
C ALA A 165 -2.09 -16.56 -11.98
N GLY A 166 -3.07 -15.67 -11.89
CA GLY A 166 -4.24 -15.82 -11.03
C GLY A 166 -3.95 -15.63 -9.53
N ILE A 167 -2.84 -14.97 -9.18
CA ILE A 167 -2.44 -14.71 -7.79
C ILE A 167 -3.01 -13.34 -7.38
N PRO A 168 -3.89 -13.27 -6.37
CA PRO A 168 -4.43 -11.98 -5.93
C PRO A 168 -3.37 -11.17 -5.17
N VAL A 169 -3.13 -9.93 -5.64
CA VAL A 169 -2.22 -8.97 -5.02
C VAL A 169 -2.90 -7.59 -4.87
N PRO A 170 -4.09 -7.54 -4.24
CA PRO A 170 -4.95 -6.36 -4.30
C PRO A 170 -4.27 -5.09 -3.78
N CYS A 171 -3.61 -5.13 -2.63
CA CYS A 171 -2.96 -3.96 -2.06
C CYS A 171 -1.78 -3.46 -2.92
N MET A 172 -0.99 -4.38 -3.50
CA MET A 172 0.10 -3.98 -4.40
C MET A 172 -0.42 -3.37 -5.70
N ALA A 173 -1.48 -3.93 -6.27
CA ALA A 173 -2.11 -3.42 -7.48
C ALA A 173 -2.76 -2.05 -7.23
N SER A 174 -3.52 -1.91 -6.14
CA SER A 174 -4.15 -0.66 -5.73
C SER A 174 -3.14 0.47 -5.50
N ALA A 175 -2.02 0.19 -4.82
CA ALA A 175 -0.97 1.17 -4.60
C ALA A 175 -0.26 1.59 -5.90
N LEU A 176 -0.05 0.65 -6.84
CA LEU A 176 0.56 0.95 -8.13
C LEU A 176 -0.35 1.84 -8.97
N THR A 177 -1.64 1.52 -9.06
CA THR A 177 -2.63 2.33 -9.77
C THR A 177 -2.82 3.70 -9.14
N PHE A 178 -2.76 3.80 -7.80
CA PHE A 178 -2.73 5.09 -7.13
C PHE A 178 -1.54 5.93 -7.59
N LEU A 179 -0.32 5.37 -7.57
CA LEU A 179 0.87 6.09 -7.99
C LEU A 179 0.77 6.53 -9.45
N ASP A 180 0.30 5.66 -10.34
CA ASP A 180 0.09 5.98 -11.75
C ASP A 180 -0.90 7.12 -11.93
N GLY A 181 -2.05 7.09 -11.24
CA GLY A 181 -3.03 8.18 -11.25
C GLY A 181 -2.47 9.47 -10.67
N TYR A 182 -1.80 9.39 -9.52
CA TYR A 182 -1.24 10.56 -8.83
C TYR A 182 -0.14 11.28 -9.63
N THR A 183 0.57 10.55 -10.48
CA THR A 183 1.64 11.07 -11.34
C THR A 183 1.21 11.34 -12.78
N SER A 184 -0.07 11.14 -13.11
CA SER A 184 -0.59 11.38 -14.45
C SER A 184 -1.09 12.82 -14.62
N SER A 185 -0.69 13.45 -15.73
CA SER A 185 -1.24 14.73 -16.16
C SER A 185 -1.38 14.73 -17.69
N PRO A 186 -2.57 14.68 -18.27
CA PRO A 186 -3.90 14.62 -17.63
C PRO A 186 -4.26 13.24 -17.06
N LEU A 187 -5.19 13.21 -16.11
CA LEU A 187 -5.72 11.98 -15.55
C LEU A 187 -6.90 11.47 -16.39
N PRO A 188 -6.89 10.21 -16.86
CA PRO A 188 -7.99 9.66 -17.68
C PRO A 188 -9.36 9.63 -16.99
N ALA A 189 -9.40 9.68 -15.66
CA ALA A 189 -10.64 9.70 -14.89
C ALA A 189 -11.45 11.01 -14.97
N ASN A 190 -10.96 12.01 -15.71
CA ASN A 190 -11.64 13.30 -15.92
C ASN A 190 -12.58 13.28 -17.16
N LEU A 191 -13.27 12.15 -17.34
CA LEU A 191 -14.27 12.01 -18.41
C LEU A 191 -15.66 12.46 -17.94
#